data_e4da4fb73a6b8ec1c80182da5758c4c2
#
_entry.id   e4da4fb73a6b8ec1c80182da5758c4c2
#
_cell.length_a   1.000
_cell.length_b   1.000
_cell.length_c   1.000
_cell.angle_alpha   90.00
_cell.angle_beta   90.00
_cell.angle_gamma   90.00
#
_symmetry.space_group_name_H-M   'P 1'
#
loop_
_entity.id
_entity.type
_entity.pdbx_description
1 polymer ?
#
loop_
_entity_poly.entity_id
_entity_poly.type
_entity_poly.pdbx_seq_one_letter_code
_entity_poly.pdbx_strand_id
1 'polypeptide(L)'
;MTSEQEEWQLRASIALDAAIAGGHLITYAELAVAARIPAPHRIHKLTSWLETLLEDDHHAARPLRAAWVVSRHREQVPAPGFFMKCQDLGLYDGAPKGQQAADFHRRLLAQRPA
;
A
#
# COMPACT_ATOMS: atom_id res chain seq x y z
N MET A 1 -14.98 -14.95 -17.48
CA MET A 1 -15.10 -15.26 -16.05
C MET A 1 -13.88 -14.73 -15.32
N THR A 2 -14.07 -13.91 -14.29
CA THR A 2 -12.95 -13.40 -13.51
C THR A 2 -12.51 -14.44 -12.50
N SER A 3 -11.20 -14.49 -12.21
CA SER A 3 -10.67 -15.37 -11.19
C SER A 3 -10.98 -14.80 -9.81
N GLU A 4 -10.91 -15.65 -8.79
CA GLU A 4 -11.06 -15.21 -7.39
C GLU A 4 -10.04 -14.16 -7.04
N GLN A 5 -8.79 -14.29 -7.53
CA GLN A 5 -7.74 -13.32 -7.31
C GLN A 5 -8.08 -11.96 -7.94
N GLU A 6 -8.57 -11.96 -9.17
CA GLU A 6 -8.99 -10.73 -9.83
C GLU A 6 -10.13 -10.06 -9.08
N GLU A 7 -11.05 -10.85 -8.55
CA GLU A 7 -12.20 -10.32 -7.81
C GLU A 7 -11.77 -9.62 -6.52
N TRP A 8 -10.90 -10.25 -5.73
CA TRP A 8 -10.50 -9.61 -4.49
C TRP A 8 -9.58 -8.40 -4.76
N GLN A 9 -8.78 -8.45 -5.82
CA GLN A 9 -7.94 -7.31 -6.18
C GLN A 9 -8.79 -6.10 -6.58
N LEU A 10 -9.89 -6.35 -7.29
CA LEU A 10 -10.83 -5.28 -7.62
C LEU A 10 -11.45 -4.68 -6.37
N ARG A 11 -11.88 -5.53 -5.44
CA ARG A 11 -12.44 -5.05 -4.16
C ARG A 11 -11.42 -4.25 -3.35
N ALA A 12 -10.16 -4.71 -3.35
CA ALA A 12 -9.08 -4.00 -2.66
C ALA A 12 -8.84 -2.63 -3.30
N SER A 13 -8.86 -2.56 -4.62
CA SER A 13 -8.68 -1.31 -5.35
C SER A 13 -9.79 -0.31 -5.01
N ILE A 14 -11.03 -0.78 -5.00
CA ILE A 14 -12.18 0.08 -4.66
C ILE A 14 -12.06 0.61 -3.23
N ALA A 15 -11.71 -0.26 -2.27
CA ALA A 15 -11.58 0.14 -0.87
C ALA A 15 -10.42 1.11 -0.67
N LEU A 16 -9.30 0.88 -1.32
CA LEU A 16 -8.14 1.76 -1.23
C LEU A 16 -8.45 3.13 -1.85
N ASP A 17 -9.06 3.16 -3.02
CA ASP A 17 -9.42 4.40 -3.68
C ASP A 17 -10.40 5.21 -2.83
N ALA A 18 -11.35 4.55 -2.17
CA ALA A 18 -12.30 5.21 -1.27
C ALA A 18 -11.58 5.82 -0.06
N ALA A 19 -10.61 5.12 0.53
CA ALA A 19 -9.83 5.64 1.65
C ALA A 19 -9.04 6.88 1.24
N ILE A 20 -8.37 6.82 0.09
CA ILE A 20 -7.60 7.95 -0.44
C ILE A 20 -8.51 9.14 -0.72
N ALA A 21 -9.64 8.91 -1.37
CA ALA A 21 -10.60 9.98 -1.69
C ALA A 21 -11.12 10.65 -0.41
N GLY A 22 -11.28 9.88 0.67
CA GLY A 22 -11.70 10.42 1.96
C GLY A 22 -10.57 11.03 2.79
N GLY A 23 -9.33 10.93 2.32
CA GLY A 23 -8.17 11.42 3.06
C GLY A 23 -7.82 10.56 4.26
N HIS A 24 -8.12 9.26 4.21
CA HIS A 24 -7.91 8.34 5.32
C HIS A 24 -6.87 7.28 5.00
N LEU A 25 -5.99 7.00 5.96
CA LEU A 25 -5.14 5.83 5.88
C LEU A 25 -5.97 4.58 6.16
N ILE A 26 -5.56 3.45 5.61
CA ILE A 26 -6.22 2.17 5.86
C ILE A 26 -5.16 1.16 6.27
N THR A 27 -5.46 0.32 7.27
CA THR A 27 -4.49 -0.69 7.70
C THR A 27 -4.51 -1.90 6.77
N TYR A 28 -3.43 -2.68 6.78
CA TYR A 28 -3.39 -3.94 6.01
C TYR A 28 -4.56 -4.85 6.39
N ALA A 29 -4.84 -4.97 7.69
CA ALA A 29 -5.93 -5.83 8.16
C ALA A 29 -7.29 -5.33 7.67
N GLU A 30 -7.53 -4.02 7.77
CA GLU A 30 -8.79 -3.44 7.29
C GLU A 30 -8.97 -3.64 5.80
N LEU A 31 -7.91 -3.45 5.03
CA LEU A 31 -7.98 -3.61 3.58
C LEU A 31 -8.21 -5.07 3.21
N ALA A 32 -7.55 -6.01 3.91
CA ALA A 32 -7.76 -7.44 3.68
C ALA A 32 -9.21 -7.86 3.93
N VAL A 33 -9.83 -7.30 4.97
CA VAL A 33 -11.24 -7.56 5.29
C VAL A 33 -12.15 -6.96 4.21
N ALA A 34 -11.90 -5.70 3.85
CA ALA A 34 -12.73 -5.01 2.84
C ALA A 34 -12.66 -5.73 1.49
N ALA A 35 -11.50 -6.26 1.13
CA ALA A 35 -11.30 -6.97 -0.12
C ALA A 35 -11.80 -8.40 -0.06
N ARG A 36 -12.12 -8.91 1.12
CA ARG A 36 -12.55 -10.30 1.33
C ARG A 36 -11.55 -11.29 0.73
N ILE A 37 -10.27 -11.07 1.04
CA ILE A 37 -9.21 -11.93 0.55
C ILE A 37 -9.37 -13.32 1.17
N PRO A 38 -9.39 -14.38 0.35
CA PRO A 38 -9.58 -15.73 0.89
C PRO A 38 -8.33 -16.21 1.63
N ALA A 39 -8.54 -16.97 2.71
CA ALA A 39 -7.47 -17.67 3.41
C ALA A 39 -6.91 -18.76 2.50
N PRO A 40 -5.66 -19.22 2.71
CA PRO A 40 -4.71 -18.73 3.71
C PRO A 40 -3.86 -17.56 3.21
N HIS A 41 -3.02 -17.03 4.10
CA HIS A 41 -2.00 -16.03 3.78
C HIS A 41 -2.58 -14.73 3.22
N ARG A 42 -3.65 -14.24 3.84
CA ARG A 42 -4.35 -13.03 3.38
C ARG A 42 -3.42 -11.82 3.30
N ILE A 43 -2.65 -11.58 4.35
CA ILE A 43 -1.76 -10.41 4.39
C ILE A 43 -0.65 -10.54 3.36
N HIS A 44 -0.09 -11.73 3.19
CA HIS A 44 0.94 -11.97 2.17
C HIS A 44 0.40 -11.70 0.76
N LYS A 45 -0.80 -12.17 0.47
CA LYS A 45 -1.45 -11.92 -0.82
C LYS A 45 -1.64 -10.42 -1.04
N LEU A 46 -2.09 -9.71 0.00
CA LEU A 46 -2.31 -8.27 -0.08
C LEU A 46 -1.00 -7.52 -0.30
N THR A 47 0.05 -7.84 0.45
CA THR A 47 1.32 -7.14 0.31
C THR A 47 1.95 -7.37 -1.06
N SER A 48 1.83 -8.58 -1.63
CA SER A 48 2.31 -8.85 -2.98
C SER A 48 1.58 -8.00 -4.01
N TRP A 49 0.27 -7.87 -3.88
CA TRP A 49 -0.52 -7.02 -4.77
C TRP A 49 -0.14 -5.54 -4.62
N LEU A 50 0.07 -5.08 -3.38
CA LEU A 50 0.46 -3.69 -3.13
C LEU A 50 1.83 -3.38 -3.73
N GLU A 51 2.77 -4.33 -3.73
CA GLU A 51 4.07 -4.12 -4.37
C GLU A 51 3.93 -3.97 -5.87
N THR A 52 3.06 -4.76 -6.50
CA THR A 52 2.76 -4.61 -7.93
C THR A 52 2.13 -3.25 -8.22
N LEU A 53 1.20 -2.83 -7.37
CA LEU A 53 0.54 -1.53 -7.50
C LEU A 53 1.55 -0.39 -7.39
N LEU A 54 2.50 -0.52 -6.47
CA LEU A 54 3.55 0.46 -6.25
C LEU A 54 4.44 0.58 -7.50
N GLU A 55 4.84 -0.55 -8.08
CA GLU A 55 5.60 -0.54 -9.32
C GLU A 55 4.84 0.13 -10.46
N ASP A 56 3.56 -0.20 -10.60
CA ASP A 56 2.72 0.36 -11.65
C ASP A 56 2.63 1.88 -11.53
N ASP A 57 2.40 2.36 -10.30
CA ASP A 57 2.30 3.80 -10.06
C ASP A 57 3.63 4.50 -10.32
N HIS A 58 4.74 3.87 -9.90
CA HIS A 58 6.07 4.43 -10.12
C HIS A 58 6.37 4.54 -11.63
N HIS A 59 6.13 3.47 -12.38
CA HIS A 59 6.42 3.45 -13.81
C HIS A 59 5.51 4.40 -14.60
N ALA A 60 4.31 4.66 -14.10
CA ALA A 60 3.37 5.60 -14.71
C ALA A 60 3.57 7.03 -14.20
N ALA A 61 4.57 7.27 -13.34
CA ALA A 61 4.85 8.58 -12.72
C ALA A 61 3.63 9.14 -11.96
N ARG A 62 2.90 8.26 -11.28
CA ARG A 62 1.75 8.64 -10.46
C ARG A 62 2.12 8.60 -8.98
N PRO A 63 1.38 9.34 -8.13
CA PRO A 63 1.54 9.20 -6.68
C PRO A 63 1.28 7.76 -6.24
N LEU A 64 2.02 7.30 -5.22
CA LEU A 64 1.99 5.90 -4.80
C LEU A 64 0.79 5.62 -3.91
N ARG A 65 -0.19 4.91 -4.44
CA ARG A 65 -1.40 4.52 -3.69
C ARG A 65 -1.05 3.61 -2.50
N ALA A 66 -0.03 2.77 -2.67
CA ALA A 66 0.37 1.84 -1.61
C ALA A 66 0.85 2.55 -0.33
N ALA A 67 1.25 3.82 -0.43
CA ALA A 67 1.65 4.62 0.73
C ALA A 67 0.49 4.86 1.70
N TRP A 68 -0.75 4.70 1.26
CA TRP A 68 -1.94 4.92 2.09
C TRP A 68 -2.32 3.69 2.92
N VAL A 69 -1.62 2.57 2.73
CA VAL A 69 -1.84 1.34 3.51
C VAL A 69 -0.75 1.25 4.58
N VAL A 70 -1.17 1.17 5.83
CA VAL A 70 -0.25 1.32 6.97
C VAL A 70 -0.38 0.16 7.95
N SER A 71 0.65 -0.02 8.78
CA SER A 71 0.64 -1.04 9.82
C SER A 71 0.09 -0.44 11.11
N ARG A 72 -0.87 -1.15 11.73
CA ARG A 72 -1.43 -0.74 13.03
C ARG A 72 -0.36 -0.62 14.11
N HIS A 73 0.67 -1.44 14.04
CA HIS A 73 1.69 -1.56 15.09
C HIS A 73 2.93 -0.72 14.84
N ARG A 74 2.93 0.16 13.83
CA ARG A 74 4.10 0.94 13.43
C ARG A 74 3.79 2.42 13.28
N GLU A 75 3.02 2.97 14.23
CA GLU A 75 2.71 4.40 14.27
C GLU A 75 2.13 4.91 12.95
N GLN A 76 1.30 4.10 12.31
CA GLN A 76 0.60 4.45 11.07
C GLN A 76 1.55 4.72 9.89
N VAL A 77 2.65 3.97 9.83
CA VAL A 77 3.48 3.93 8.62
C VAL A 77 3.36 2.56 7.97
N PRO A 78 3.68 2.44 6.68
CA PRO A 78 3.65 1.14 6.00
C PRO A 78 4.62 0.13 6.63
N ALA A 79 4.41 -1.14 6.34
CA ALA A 79 5.31 -2.21 6.78
C ALA A 79 6.70 -2.06 6.15
N PRO A 80 7.74 -2.67 6.75
CA PRO A 80 9.11 -2.55 6.23
C PRO A 80 9.25 -2.90 4.75
N GLY A 81 8.48 -3.88 4.26
CA GLY A 81 8.52 -4.27 2.86
C GLY A 81 8.21 -3.16 1.89
N PHE A 82 7.34 -2.22 2.29
CA PHE A 82 7.05 -1.04 1.48
C PHE A 82 8.30 -0.21 1.22
N PHE A 83 9.05 0.08 2.29
CA PHE A 83 10.27 0.89 2.18
C PHE A 83 11.36 0.15 1.40
N MET A 84 11.45 -1.17 1.58
CA MET A 84 12.40 -1.99 0.85
C MET A 84 12.07 -2.00 -0.65
N LYS A 85 10.79 -2.05 -1.01
CA LYS A 85 10.37 -1.97 -2.40
C LYS A 85 10.67 -0.59 -2.99
N CYS A 86 10.46 0.47 -2.23
CA CYS A 86 10.81 1.82 -2.67
C CYS A 86 12.33 1.93 -2.89
N GLN A 87 13.12 1.27 -2.06
CA GLN A 87 14.58 1.24 -2.23
C GLN A 87 14.95 0.53 -3.53
N ASP A 88 14.33 -0.62 -3.80
CA ASP A 88 14.57 -1.39 -5.04
C ASP A 88 14.26 -0.55 -6.28
N LEU A 89 13.27 0.33 -6.19
CA LEU A 89 12.88 1.19 -7.31
C LEU A 89 13.66 2.51 -7.35
N GLY A 90 14.59 2.71 -6.43
CA GLY A 90 15.39 3.94 -6.41
C GLY A 90 14.66 5.15 -5.85
N LEU A 91 13.53 4.96 -5.18
CA LEU A 91 12.72 6.05 -4.64
C LEU A 91 13.13 6.44 -3.22
N TYR A 92 13.81 5.57 -2.52
CA TYR A 92 14.15 5.77 -1.11
C TYR A 92 15.52 5.14 -0.83
N ASP A 93 16.31 5.81 -0.02
CA ASP A 93 17.64 5.33 0.35
C ASP A 93 17.83 5.54 1.85
N GLY A 94 17.11 4.76 2.64
CA GLY A 94 17.18 4.89 4.07
C GLY A 94 16.69 3.65 4.79
N ALA A 95 16.60 3.74 6.12
CA ALA A 95 16.15 2.65 6.95
C ALA A 95 14.64 2.39 6.76
N PRO A 96 14.19 1.12 6.83
CA PRO A 96 12.78 0.79 6.68
C PRO A 96 11.94 1.11 7.92
N LYS A 97 12.51 1.81 8.89
CA LYS A 97 11.83 2.22 10.12
C LYS A 97 12.49 3.47 10.68
N GLY A 98 11.86 4.07 11.68
CA GLY A 98 12.39 5.25 12.36
C GLY A 98 11.98 6.54 11.69
N GLN A 99 12.62 7.64 12.13
CA GLN A 99 12.23 8.99 11.71
C GLN A 99 12.40 9.21 10.21
N GLN A 100 13.46 8.66 9.63
CA GLN A 100 13.71 8.82 8.19
C GLN A 100 12.61 8.20 7.37
N ALA A 101 12.15 7.00 7.75
CA ALA A 101 11.04 6.34 7.08
C ALA A 101 9.74 7.12 7.26
N ALA A 102 9.49 7.64 8.46
CA ALA A 102 8.29 8.42 8.74
C ALA A 102 8.26 9.71 7.92
N ASP A 103 9.41 10.39 7.78
CA ASP A 103 9.50 11.62 6.99
C ASP A 103 9.29 11.35 5.50
N PHE A 104 9.87 10.27 4.98
CA PHE A 104 9.65 9.87 3.60
C PHE A 104 8.17 9.56 3.34
N HIS A 105 7.55 8.80 4.24
CA HIS A 105 6.14 8.46 4.14
C HIS A 105 5.27 9.71 4.14
N ARG A 106 5.56 10.67 5.01
CA ARG A 106 4.81 11.92 5.08
C ARG A 106 4.89 12.68 3.75
N ARG A 107 6.06 12.70 3.13
CA ARG A 107 6.22 13.35 1.82
C ARG A 107 5.38 12.66 0.75
N LEU A 108 5.30 11.34 0.78
CA LEU A 108 4.47 10.60 -0.18
C LEU A 108 3.00 10.90 0.00
N LEU A 109 2.53 11.01 1.25
CA LEU A 109 1.12 11.31 1.52
C LEU A 109 0.72 12.71 1.06
N ALA A 110 1.68 13.63 1.00
CA ALA A 110 1.43 14.97 0.49
C ALA A 110 1.15 14.97 -1.02
N GLN A 111 1.55 13.92 -1.73
CA GLN A 111 1.27 13.74 -3.16
C GLN A 111 0.03 12.86 -3.31
N ARG A 112 -1.12 13.44 -3.01
CA ARG A 112 -2.37 12.68 -3.01
C ARG A 112 -2.77 12.25 -4.41
N PRO A 113 -3.06 10.97 -4.63
CA PRO A 113 -3.55 10.51 -5.93
C PRO A 113 -4.88 11.17 -6.28
N ALA A 114 -5.03 11.49 -7.54
CA ALA A 114 -6.25 12.13 -8.04
C ALA A 114 -7.39 11.11 -8.14
#